data_0b1e8d712559dea50f023f3836414d3b
#
_entry.id   0b1e8d712559dea50f023f3836414d3b
#
_cell.length_a   1.000
_cell.length_b   1.000
_cell.length_c   1.000
_cell.angle_alpha   90.00
_cell.angle_beta   90.00
_cell.angle_gamma   90.00
#
_symmetry.space_group_name_H-M   'P 1'
#
loop_
_entity.id
_entity.type
_entity.pdbx_description
1 polymer ?
#
loop_
_entity_poly.entity_id
_entity_poly.type
_entity_poly.pdbx_seq_one_letter_code
_entity_poly.pdbx_strand_id
1 'polypeptide(L)'
;MEENMKNEKLNNGAKEIRAVAMTRAEKERMLQNILNSPVPSPFAPIASPFALVSFMAKIQRSRFFSYSIVACLFLFVSAGGIVSASHSSLPGSVFYPIKVQVLEPLASIFTFSLEERAKYESKLAVTRMLEAEILANREELDTPKQNIISGLLENHTSILGKFISQIQETNLATHKDNDIVIDFQAGMNAHAEILDILNKDNNAPELPRSSKISDTARASAVKIRSSLMNVKNRPACSYADHKNKDESLITDAVKGINSAANDSSPTNQEIIDATNQKIDKARQLIQEAAEDEERGDNDSAHSKLLDSESSAKEAGILLKTGLKLRCSVNLPR
;
A
#
# COMPACT_ATOMS: atom_id res chain seq x y z
N MET A 1 -30.07 35.02 -2.13
CA MET A 1 -29.71 36.04 -3.17
C MET A 1 -28.19 36.09 -3.41
N GLU A 2 -27.36 36.03 -2.39
CA GLU A 2 -25.88 36.11 -2.51
C GLU A 2 -25.25 34.90 -3.25
N GLU A 3 -25.78 33.72 -3.08
CA GLU A 3 -25.23 32.48 -3.68
C GLU A 3 -25.42 32.45 -5.21
N ASN A 4 -26.53 33.02 -5.73
CA ASN A 4 -26.76 33.15 -7.16
C ASN A 4 -25.81 34.19 -7.81
N MET A 5 -25.50 35.28 -7.15
CA MET A 5 -24.53 36.25 -7.64
C MET A 5 -23.08 35.72 -7.67
N LYS A 6 -22.74 34.83 -6.77
CA LYS A 6 -21.41 34.20 -6.72
C LYS A 6 -21.22 33.19 -7.85
N ASN A 7 -22.25 32.41 -8.15
CA ASN A 7 -22.26 31.46 -9.26
C ASN A 7 -22.26 32.15 -10.63
N GLU A 8 -22.91 33.30 -10.76
CA GLU A 8 -22.91 34.10 -11.99
C GLU A 8 -21.54 34.72 -12.28
N LYS A 9 -20.85 35.24 -11.24
CA LYS A 9 -19.47 35.76 -11.36
C LYS A 9 -18.46 34.67 -11.72
N LEU A 10 -18.60 33.42 -11.16
CA LEU A 10 -17.77 32.28 -11.51
C LEU A 10 -17.99 31.82 -12.94
N ASN A 11 -19.25 31.77 -13.42
CA ASN A 11 -19.57 31.41 -14.79
C ASN A 11 -19.08 32.46 -15.80
N ASN A 12 -19.13 33.72 -15.47
CA ASN A 12 -18.62 34.78 -16.34
C ASN A 12 -17.09 34.76 -16.39
N GLY A 13 -16.38 34.56 -15.27
CA GLY A 13 -14.94 34.35 -15.25
C GLY A 13 -14.49 33.10 -16.05
N ALA A 14 -15.22 32.01 -15.98
CA ALA A 14 -14.94 30.81 -16.76
C ALA A 14 -15.16 31.02 -18.27
N LYS A 15 -16.13 31.87 -18.66
CA LYS A 15 -16.35 32.25 -20.07
C LYS A 15 -15.24 33.16 -20.60
N GLU A 16 -14.75 34.09 -19.79
CA GLU A 16 -13.62 34.95 -20.17
C GLU A 16 -12.32 34.16 -20.35
N ILE A 17 -12.03 33.21 -19.48
CA ILE A 17 -10.86 32.33 -19.61
C ILE A 17 -10.95 31.45 -20.86
N ARG A 18 -12.13 30.96 -21.24
CA ARG A 18 -12.34 30.19 -22.48
C ARG A 18 -12.26 31.05 -23.76
N ALA A 19 -12.47 32.36 -23.64
CA ALA A 19 -12.38 33.29 -24.76
C ALA A 19 -10.95 33.75 -25.05
N VAL A 20 -9.99 33.47 -24.16
CA VAL A 20 -8.54 33.73 -24.40
C VAL A 20 -8.01 32.66 -25.36
N ALA A 21 -8.35 32.80 -26.63
CA ALA A 21 -7.72 32.00 -27.69
C ALA A 21 -6.39 32.64 -28.05
N MET A 22 -5.30 31.89 -28.00
CA MET A 22 -3.98 32.33 -28.47
C MET A 22 -4.08 32.88 -29.91
N THR A 23 -3.55 34.04 -30.13
CA THR A 23 -3.50 34.67 -31.44
C THR A 23 -2.58 33.85 -32.38
N ARG A 24 -2.80 33.98 -33.69
CA ARG A 24 -2.00 33.28 -34.70
C ARG A 24 -0.50 33.59 -34.55
N ALA A 25 -0.17 34.84 -34.19
CA ALA A 25 1.18 35.29 -33.95
C ALA A 25 1.83 34.64 -32.70
N GLU A 26 1.07 34.43 -31.64
CA GLU A 26 1.54 33.74 -30.43
C GLU A 26 1.78 32.26 -30.66
N LYS A 27 0.91 31.61 -31.43
CA LYS A 27 1.11 30.21 -31.84
C LYS A 27 2.37 30.03 -32.70
N GLU A 28 2.61 30.97 -33.62
CA GLU A 28 3.75 30.94 -34.49
C GLU A 28 5.08 31.18 -33.72
N ARG A 29 5.08 32.12 -32.78
CA ARG A 29 6.22 32.34 -31.87
C ARG A 29 6.51 31.12 -31.00
N MET A 30 5.48 30.48 -30.49
CA MET A 30 5.61 29.29 -29.66
C MET A 30 6.13 28.11 -30.46
N LEU A 31 5.67 27.95 -31.71
CA LEU A 31 6.14 26.93 -32.62
C LEU A 31 7.63 27.16 -32.99
N GLN A 32 8.00 28.41 -33.29
CA GLN A 32 9.42 28.76 -33.57
C GLN A 32 10.31 28.54 -32.34
N ASN A 33 9.86 28.85 -31.15
CA ASN A 33 10.61 28.57 -29.93
C ASN A 33 10.80 27.08 -29.68
N ILE A 34 9.81 26.23 -30.00
CA ILE A 34 9.91 24.78 -29.91
C ILE A 34 10.90 24.24 -31.00
N LEU A 35 10.80 24.72 -32.22
CA LEU A 35 11.65 24.30 -33.32
C LEU A 35 13.12 24.77 -33.19
N ASN A 36 13.33 25.93 -32.57
CA ASN A 36 14.67 26.49 -32.33
C ASN A 36 15.23 26.10 -30.96
N SER A 37 14.46 25.42 -30.09
CA SER A 37 15.01 24.85 -28.87
C SER A 37 15.98 23.75 -29.23
N PRO A 38 17.25 23.80 -28.81
CA PRO A 38 18.20 22.73 -29.05
C PRO A 38 17.63 21.46 -28.43
N VAL A 39 17.27 20.47 -29.27
CA VAL A 39 16.89 19.14 -28.83
C VAL A 39 18.04 18.63 -27.95
N PRO A 40 17.82 18.34 -26.65
CA PRO A 40 18.88 17.77 -25.85
C PRO A 40 19.24 16.42 -26.49
N SER A 41 20.44 16.39 -27.07
CA SER A 41 21.00 15.17 -27.67
C SER A 41 21.00 14.09 -26.59
N PRO A 42 20.40 12.91 -26.83
CA PRO A 42 20.44 11.80 -25.86
C PRO A 42 21.86 11.26 -25.64
N PHE A 43 22.85 11.78 -26.42
CA PHE A 43 24.26 11.48 -26.32
C PHE A 43 25.11 12.74 -26.09
N ALA A 44 24.71 13.61 -25.14
CA ALA A 44 25.66 14.57 -24.62
C ALA A 44 26.84 13.78 -24.06
N PRO A 45 28.09 14.01 -24.52
CA PRO A 45 29.25 13.31 -23.97
C PRO A 45 29.26 13.59 -22.47
N ILE A 46 29.23 12.53 -21.68
CA ILE A 46 29.42 12.59 -20.23
C ILE A 46 30.68 13.40 -20.01
N ALA A 47 30.55 14.60 -19.43
CA ALA A 47 31.69 15.46 -19.14
C ALA A 47 32.75 14.60 -18.46
N SER A 48 33.95 14.57 -19.02
CA SER A 48 35.02 13.69 -18.56
C SER A 48 35.20 13.87 -17.04
N PRO A 49 35.43 12.81 -16.27
CA PRO A 49 35.60 12.91 -14.83
C PRO A 49 36.71 13.87 -14.40
N PHE A 50 37.64 14.18 -15.33
CA PHE A 50 38.70 15.17 -15.16
C PHE A 50 38.21 16.62 -15.06
N ALA A 51 37.05 16.98 -15.65
CA ALA A 51 36.49 18.33 -15.54
C ALA A 51 35.93 18.59 -14.14
N LEU A 52 35.36 17.58 -13.50
CA LEU A 52 34.89 17.65 -12.11
C LEU A 52 36.04 17.76 -11.12
N VAL A 53 37.12 17.03 -11.34
CA VAL A 53 38.32 17.07 -10.47
C VAL A 53 39.00 18.44 -10.54
N SER A 54 39.13 19.07 -11.71
CA SER A 54 39.73 20.42 -11.87
C SER A 54 38.84 21.53 -11.31
N PHE A 55 37.50 21.36 -11.30
CA PHE A 55 36.55 22.26 -10.65
C PHE A 55 36.65 22.16 -9.15
N MET A 56 36.75 20.94 -8.61
CA MET A 56 36.94 20.68 -7.18
C MET A 56 38.27 21.26 -6.65
N ALA A 57 39.35 21.18 -7.38
CA ALA A 57 40.67 21.70 -6.98
C ALA A 57 40.68 23.23 -6.82
N LYS A 58 39.82 23.95 -7.56
CA LYS A 58 39.75 25.43 -7.54
C LYS A 58 38.90 25.96 -6.35
N ILE A 59 37.98 25.11 -5.84
CA ILE A 59 37.04 25.47 -4.73
C ILE A 59 37.70 25.25 -3.38
N GLN A 60 38.76 24.45 -3.29
CA GLN A 60 39.37 24.01 -2.03
C GLN A 60 40.10 25.12 -1.23
N ARG A 61 40.15 26.37 -1.75
CA ARG A 61 40.89 27.48 -1.13
C ARG A 61 40.02 28.49 -0.35
N SER A 62 38.70 28.36 -0.31
CA SER A 62 37.86 29.31 0.45
C SER A 62 37.36 28.68 1.77
N ARG A 63 37.56 29.39 2.89
CA ARG A 63 37.04 28.99 4.21
C ARG A 63 35.50 28.81 4.19
N PHE A 64 34.82 29.48 3.26
CA PHE A 64 33.37 29.35 3.05
C PHE A 64 32.95 27.94 2.53
N PHE A 65 33.80 27.27 1.79
CA PHE A 65 33.53 25.90 1.30
C PHE A 65 33.49 24.88 2.46
N SER A 66 34.39 25.02 3.44
CA SER A 66 34.35 24.19 4.64
C SER A 66 33.08 24.37 5.46
N TYR A 67 32.60 25.60 5.60
CA TYR A 67 31.31 25.88 6.26
C TYR A 67 30.12 25.35 5.46
N SER A 68 30.15 25.43 4.14
CA SER A 68 29.13 24.87 3.25
C SER A 68 29.04 23.34 3.39
N ILE A 69 30.15 22.63 3.43
CA ILE A 69 30.18 21.17 3.63
C ILE A 69 29.62 20.82 5.02
N VAL A 70 30.06 21.54 6.05
CA VAL A 70 29.54 21.31 7.41
C VAL A 70 28.04 21.61 7.49
N ALA A 71 27.57 22.68 6.86
CA ALA A 71 26.14 23.00 6.80
C ALA A 71 25.35 21.94 6.02
N CYS A 72 25.86 21.45 4.89
CA CYS A 72 25.27 20.35 4.15
C CYS A 72 25.26 19.05 4.95
N LEU A 73 26.36 18.70 5.64
CA LEU A 73 26.41 17.54 6.51
C LEU A 73 25.41 17.67 7.69
N PHE A 74 25.32 18.86 8.28
CA PHE A 74 24.36 19.13 9.34
C PHE A 74 22.91 19.01 8.84
N LEU A 75 22.63 19.52 7.64
CA LEU A 75 21.34 19.34 6.98
C LEU A 75 21.06 17.87 6.66
N PHE A 76 22.04 17.11 6.18
CA PHE A 76 21.90 15.68 5.92
C PHE A 76 21.66 14.87 7.21
N VAL A 77 22.38 15.16 8.28
CA VAL A 77 22.21 14.50 9.59
C VAL A 77 20.85 14.87 10.19
N SER A 78 20.46 16.15 10.11
CA SER A 78 19.14 16.61 10.58
C SER A 78 18.01 16.01 9.73
N ALA A 79 18.17 16.00 8.41
CA ALA A 79 17.20 15.38 7.50
C ALA A 79 17.10 13.87 7.72
N GLY A 80 18.22 13.17 7.91
CA GLY A 80 18.25 11.75 8.25
C GLY A 80 17.50 11.42 9.54
N GLY A 81 17.67 12.24 10.56
CA GLY A 81 16.89 12.14 11.81
C GLY A 81 15.39 12.36 11.62
N ILE A 82 15.00 13.38 10.85
CA ILE A 82 13.61 13.67 10.54
C ILE A 82 13.00 12.53 9.69
N VAL A 83 13.71 12.03 8.68
CA VAL A 83 13.25 10.92 7.83
C VAL A 83 13.05 9.65 8.66
N SER A 84 13.98 9.32 9.54
CA SER A 84 13.86 8.15 10.43
C SER A 84 12.68 8.30 11.40
N ALA A 85 12.52 9.45 12.03
CA ALA A 85 11.40 9.75 12.93
C ALA A 85 10.05 9.76 12.19
N SER A 86 10.03 10.27 10.93
CA SER A 86 8.82 10.30 10.11
C SER A 86 8.41 8.90 9.67
N HIS A 87 9.35 8.01 9.37
CA HIS A 87 9.04 6.67 8.88
C HIS A 87 8.22 5.85 9.89
N SER A 88 8.50 5.98 11.17
CA SER A 88 7.78 5.33 12.27
C SER A 88 6.62 6.14 12.84
N SER A 89 6.32 7.32 12.25
CA SER A 89 5.28 8.21 12.77
C SER A 89 3.88 7.63 12.55
N LEU A 90 3.00 7.90 13.53
CA LEU A 90 1.60 7.49 13.53
C LEU A 90 0.67 8.68 13.29
N PRO A 91 -0.58 8.46 12.80
CA PRO A 91 -1.59 9.50 12.72
C PRO A 91 -1.73 10.30 14.01
N GLY A 92 -1.73 11.63 13.89
CA GLY A 92 -1.74 12.54 15.02
C GLY A 92 -0.36 13.03 15.48
N SER A 93 0.75 12.43 15.03
CA SER A 93 2.09 12.95 15.29
C SER A 93 2.48 14.08 14.33
N VAL A 94 3.37 14.99 14.79
CA VAL A 94 3.84 16.15 14.01
C VAL A 94 4.54 15.72 12.71
N PHE A 95 5.18 14.56 12.67
CA PHE A 95 5.92 14.06 11.53
C PHE A 95 5.07 13.22 10.56
N TYR A 96 3.84 12.88 10.92
CA TYR A 96 2.98 12.07 10.07
C TYR A 96 2.65 12.70 8.70
N PRO A 97 2.37 14.02 8.60
CA PRO A 97 2.19 14.66 7.30
C PRO A 97 3.44 14.56 6.40
N ILE A 98 4.65 14.61 6.97
CA ILE A 98 5.89 14.45 6.20
C ILE A 98 5.98 13.02 5.64
N LYS A 99 5.62 12.01 6.43
CA LYS A 99 5.54 10.61 5.97
C LYS A 99 4.63 10.47 4.76
N VAL A 100 3.38 10.93 4.90
CA VAL A 100 2.32 10.68 3.91
C VAL A 100 2.44 11.59 2.68
N GLN A 101 2.81 12.87 2.87
CA GLN A 101 2.80 13.86 1.79
C GLN A 101 4.16 14.01 1.09
N VAL A 102 5.25 13.57 1.70
CA VAL A 102 6.60 13.75 1.16
C VAL A 102 7.29 12.41 0.94
N LEU A 103 7.45 11.58 1.98
CA LEU A 103 8.28 10.39 1.88
C LEU A 103 7.62 9.29 1.03
N GLU A 104 6.34 9.05 1.20
CA GLU A 104 5.62 8.03 0.44
C GLU A 104 5.53 8.40 -1.06
N PRO A 105 5.13 9.63 -1.47
CA PRO A 105 5.18 10.03 -2.88
C PRO A 105 6.60 10.00 -3.46
N LEU A 106 7.61 10.39 -2.70
CA LEU A 106 9.00 10.33 -3.15
C LEU A 106 9.43 8.89 -3.41
N ALA A 107 9.06 7.96 -2.52
CA ALA A 107 9.38 6.53 -2.70
C ALA A 107 8.66 5.94 -3.92
N SER A 108 7.46 6.41 -4.27
CA SER A 108 6.72 5.95 -5.45
C SER A 108 7.43 6.27 -6.78
N ILE A 109 8.29 7.30 -6.82
CA ILE A 109 9.05 7.67 -8.02
C ILE A 109 10.04 6.56 -8.43
N PHE A 110 10.48 5.73 -7.50
CA PHE A 110 11.39 4.62 -7.73
C PHE A 110 10.71 3.32 -8.18
N THR A 111 9.38 3.33 -8.36
CA THR A 111 8.63 2.20 -8.91
C THR A 111 8.48 2.39 -10.43
N PHE A 112 9.13 1.52 -11.21
CA PHE A 112 9.26 1.72 -12.66
C PHE A 112 8.21 0.95 -13.47
N SER A 113 7.66 -0.15 -12.94
CA SER A 113 6.63 -0.94 -13.61
C SER A 113 5.24 -0.73 -12.98
N LEU A 114 4.18 -1.05 -13.73
CA LEU A 114 2.81 -1.02 -13.21
C LEU A 114 2.63 -2.00 -12.04
N GLU A 115 3.27 -3.17 -12.12
CA GLU A 115 3.24 -4.18 -11.05
C GLU A 115 3.92 -3.68 -9.77
N GLU A 116 5.09 -3.02 -9.90
CA GLU A 116 5.78 -2.42 -8.74
C GLU A 116 4.95 -1.32 -8.09
N ARG A 117 4.27 -0.50 -8.90
CA ARG A 117 3.33 0.53 -8.42
C ARG A 117 2.14 -0.09 -7.71
N ALA A 118 1.54 -1.13 -8.28
CA ALA A 118 0.45 -1.87 -7.63
C ALA A 118 0.90 -2.48 -6.29
N LYS A 119 2.06 -3.14 -6.23
CA LYS A 119 2.64 -3.67 -4.99
C LYS A 119 2.91 -2.57 -3.96
N TYR A 120 3.39 -1.42 -4.41
CA TYR A 120 3.66 -0.29 -3.53
C TYR A 120 2.39 0.25 -2.89
N GLU A 121 1.31 0.45 -3.68
CA GLU A 121 0.02 0.91 -3.16
C GLU A 121 -0.62 -0.12 -2.23
N SER A 122 -0.53 -1.41 -2.57
CA SER A 122 -0.94 -2.51 -1.68
C SER A 122 -0.21 -2.45 -0.33
N LYS A 123 1.12 -2.26 -0.35
CA LYS A 123 1.93 -2.12 0.86
C LYS A 123 1.55 -0.89 1.69
N LEU A 124 1.24 0.25 1.05
CA LEU A 124 0.80 1.45 1.76
C LEU A 124 -0.55 1.22 2.45
N ALA A 125 -1.50 0.58 1.76
CA ALA A 125 -2.79 0.24 2.35
C ALA A 125 -2.64 -0.68 3.58
N VAL A 126 -1.81 -1.73 3.50
CA VAL A 126 -1.48 -2.60 4.64
C VAL A 126 -0.81 -1.80 5.77
N THR A 127 0.05 -0.84 5.42
CA THR A 127 0.68 0.04 6.42
C THR A 127 -0.36 0.84 7.19
N ARG A 128 -1.44 1.33 6.54
CA ARG A 128 -2.54 2.02 7.23
C ARG A 128 -3.23 1.12 8.25
N MET A 129 -3.41 -0.17 7.92
CA MET A 129 -3.99 -1.13 8.85
C MET A 129 -3.07 -1.37 10.07
N LEU A 130 -1.77 -1.55 9.84
CA LEU A 130 -0.79 -1.67 10.94
C LEU A 130 -0.76 -0.42 11.84
N GLU A 131 -0.87 0.77 11.28
CA GLU A 131 -0.97 2.02 12.06
C GLU A 131 -2.23 2.03 12.94
N ALA A 132 -3.37 1.56 12.40
CA ALA A 132 -4.61 1.43 13.16
C ALA A 132 -4.46 0.44 14.32
N GLU A 133 -3.86 -0.72 14.07
CA GLU A 133 -3.62 -1.74 15.09
C GLU A 133 -2.70 -1.24 16.21
N ILE A 134 -1.61 -0.54 15.87
CA ILE A 134 -0.72 0.05 16.87
C ILE A 134 -1.46 1.08 17.74
N LEU A 135 -2.28 1.94 17.10
CA LEU A 135 -3.07 2.93 17.83
C LEU A 135 -4.16 2.29 18.68
N ALA A 136 -4.85 1.25 18.17
CA ALA A 136 -5.84 0.51 18.93
C ALA A 136 -5.21 -0.19 20.15
N ASN A 137 -4.06 -0.84 19.96
CA ASN A 137 -3.33 -1.51 21.03
C ASN A 137 -2.80 -0.53 22.11
N ARG A 138 -2.64 0.76 21.77
CA ARG A 138 -2.27 1.83 22.71
C ARG A 138 -3.45 2.58 23.28
N GLU A 139 -4.67 2.20 22.93
CA GLU A 139 -5.91 2.94 23.28
C GLU A 139 -5.91 4.40 22.77
N GLU A 140 -5.15 4.67 21.70
CA GLU A 140 -4.99 6.00 21.12
C GLU A 140 -5.80 6.20 19.81
N LEU A 141 -6.58 5.19 19.37
CA LEU A 141 -7.32 5.22 18.10
C LEU A 141 -8.65 5.98 18.24
N ASP A 142 -8.58 7.32 18.23
CA ASP A 142 -9.72 8.22 18.26
C ASP A 142 -10.40 8.39 16.88
N THR A 143 -11.58 9.00 16.84
CA THR A 143 -12.34 9.24 15.60
C THR A 143 -11.57 10.05 14.54
N PRO A 144 -10.84 11.14 14.87
CA PRO A 144 -10.01 11.85 13.91
C PRO A 144 -8.96 10.95 13.24
N LYS A 145 -8.24 10.13 14.01
CA LYS A 145 -7.22 9.22 13.49
C LYS A 145 -7.84 8.12 12.63
N GLN A 146 -9.00 7.57 13.05
CA GLN A 146 -9.76 6.62 12.23
C GLN A 146 -10.15 7.20 10.87
N ASN A 147 -10.62 8.44 10.82
CA ASN A 147 -10.98 9.11 9.57
C ASN A 147 -9.78 9.31 8.65
N ILE A 148 -8.62 9.69 9.20
CA ILE A 148 -7.37 9.81 8.44
C ILE A 148 -6.98 8.46 7.84
N ILE A 149 -6.96 7.40 8.65
CA ILE A 149 -6.57 6.06 8.23
C ILE A 149 -7.54 5.52 7.16
N SER A 150 -8.85 5.61 7.40
CA SER A 150 -9.85 5.14 6.44
C SER A 150 -9.75 5.88 5.10
N GLY A 151 -9.57 7.20 5.12
CA GLY A 151 -9.43 7.99 3.90
C GLY A 151 -8.16 7.64 3.11
N LEU A 152 -7.04 7.41 3.78
CA LEU A 152 -5.80 6.98 3.14
C LEU A 152 -5.92 5.55 2.59
N LEU A 153 -6.56 4.64 3.34
CA LEU A 153 -6.82 3.26 2.92
C LEU A 153 -7.67 3.23 1.64
N GLU A 154 -8.77 3.99 1.60
CA GLU A 154 -9.62 4.13 0.42
C GLU A 154 -8.86 4.69 -0.78
N ASN A 155 -8.01 5.70 -0.57
CA ASN A 155 -7.19 6.30 -1.61
C ASN A 155 -6.22 5.29 -2.21
N HIS A 156 -5.42 4.60 -1.38
CA HIS A 156 -4.47 3.58 -1.83
C HIS A 156 -5.17 2.42 -2.53
N THR A 157 -6.32 1.98 -2.03
CA THR A 157 -7.17 0.95 -2.68
C THR A 157 -7.66 1.40 -4.05
N SER A 158 -8.06 2.66 -4.19
CA SER A 158 -8.51 3.21 -5.48
C SER A 158 -7.38 3.28 -6.50
N ILE A 159 -6.18 3.70 -6.07
CA ILE A 159 -4.99 3.77 -6.93
C ILE A 159 -4.54 2.35 -7.32
N LEU A 160 -4.50 1.41 -6.37
CA LEU A 160 -4.22 0.00 -6.63
C LEU A 160 -5.18 -0.57 -7.70
N GLY A 161 -6.48 -0.34 -7.55
CA GLY A 161 -7.48 -0.80 -8.52
C GLY A 161 -7.22 -0.27 -9.93
N LYS A 162 -6.79 1.00 -10.07
CA LYS A 162 -6.41 1.57 -11.37
C LYS A 162 -5.20 0.86 -11.97
N PHE A 163 -4.16 0.58 -11.18
CA PHE A 163 -2.99 -0.13 -11.68
C PHE A 163 -3.31 -1.57 -12.07
N ILE A 164 -4.12 -2.29 -11.29
CA ILE A 164 -4.59 -3.63 -11.66
C ILE A 164 -5.35 -3.61 -12.98
N SER A 165 -6.28 -2.65 -13.18
CA SER A 165 -7.00 -2.50 -14.44
C SER A 165 -6.05 -2.23 -15.62
N GLN A 166 -5.04 -1.36 -15.45
CA GLN A 166 -4.05 -1.07 -16.49
C GLN A 166 -3.19 -2.29 -16.83
N ILE A 167 -2.79 -3.08 -15.85
CA ILE A 167 -2.05 -4.34 -16.07
C ILE A 167 -2.90 -5.29 -16.91
N GLN A 168 -4.19 -5.42 -16.61
CA GLN A 168 -5.11 -6.29 -17.35
C GLN A 168 -5.33 -5.82 -18.79
N GLU A 169 -5.45 -4.51 -19.04
CA GLU A 169 -5.60 -3.95 -20.37
C GLU A 169 -4.38 -4.15 -21.26
N THR A 170 -3.19 -4.19 -20.69
CA THR A 170 -1.93 -4.38 -21.46
C THR A 170 -1.65 -5.82 -21.86
N ASN A 171 -2.56 -6.78 -21.58
CA ASN A 171 -2.37 -8.22 -21.76
C ASN A 171 -1.07 -8.77 -21.11
N LEU A 172 -0.48 -8.01 -20.21
CA LEU A 172 0.65 -8.41 -19.39
C LEU A 172 0.19 -9.17 -18.14
N ALA A 173 -1.13 -9.52 -18.08
CA ALA A 173 -1.69 -10.28 -16.98
C ALA A 173 -0.91 -11.60 -16.83
N THR A 174 -0.05 -11.63 -15.83
CA THR A 174 0.78 -12.76 -15.46
C THR A 174 0.25 -13.34 -14.15
N HIS A 175 0.75 -14.50 -13.74
CA HIS A 175 0.45 -15.04 -12.40
C HIS A 175 0.77 -14.06 -11.26
N LYS A 176 1.70 -13.12 -11.49
CA LYS A 176 2.10 -12.09 -10.50
C LYS A 176 0.99 -11.12 -10.13
N ASP A 177 0.04 -10.87 -11.03
CA ASP A 177 -1.07 -9.96 -10.77
C ASP A 177 -2.07 -10.58 -9.80
N ASN A 178 -2.30 -11.89 -9.94
CA ASN A 178 -3.09 -12.66 -8.99
C ASN A 178 -2.45 -12.59 -7.60
N ASP A 179 -1.13 -12.78 -7.51
CA ASP A 179 -0.41 -12.71 -6.23
C ASP A 179 -0.60 -11.35 -5.54
N ILE A 180 -0.54 -10.22 -6.28
CA ILE A 180 -0.74 -8.88 -5.70
C ILE A 180 -2.13 -8.74 -5.10
N VAL A 181 -3.15 -9.20 -5.82
CA VAL A 181 -4.55 -9.11 -5.38
C VAL A 181 -4.81 -10.04 -4.19
N ILE A 182 -4.28 -11.25 -4.22
CA ILE A 182 -4.42 -12.23 -3.12
C ILE A 182 -3.69 -11.74 -1.87
N ASP A 183 -2.47 -11.24 -2.02
CA ASP A 183 -1.69 -10.66 -0.90
C ASP A 183 -2.40 -9.46 -0.28
N PHE A 184 -2.96 -8.59 -1.12
CA PHE A 184 -3.76 -7.46 -0.66
C PHE A 184 -5.01 -7.92 0.09
N GLN A 185 -5.80 -8.85 -0.49
CA GLN A 185 -7.00 -9.38 0.12
C GLN A 185 -6.70 -10.04 1.46
N ALA A 186 -5.72 -10.92 1.50
CA ALA A 186 -5.31 -11.60 2.72
C ALA A 186 -4.82 -10.62 3.79
N GLY A 187 -4.01 -9.62 3.39
CA GLY A 187 -3.55 -8.57 4.28
C GLY A 187 -4.70 -7.77 4.88
N MET A 188 -5.63 -7.27 4.05
CA MET A 188 -6.76 -6.48 4.52
C MET A 188 -7.67 -7.25 5.48
N ASN A 189 -8.00 -8.51 5.15
CA ASN A 189 -8.87 -9.33 5.99
C ASN A 189 -8.21 -9.70 7.31
N ALA A 190 -6.94 -10.12 7.28
CA ALA A 190 -6.21 -10.49 8.50
C ALA A 190 -6.05 -9.30 9.45
N HIS A 191 -5.65 -8.14 8.94
CA HIS A 191 -5.50 -6.94 9.76
C HIS A 191 -6.86 -6.42 10.28
N ALA A 192 -7.94 -6.54 9.49
CA ALA A 192 -9.29 -6.23 9.97
C ALA A 192 -9.70 -7.13 11.13
N GLU A 193 -9.39 -8.44 11.06
CA GLU A 193 -9.67 -9.40 12.13
C GLU A 193 -8.87 -9.10 13.40
N ILE A 194 -7.56 -8.79 13.27
CA ILE A 194 -6.71 -8.38 14.41
C ILE A 194 -7.30 -7.13 15.08
N LEU A 195 -7.71 -6.14 14.27
CA LEU A 195 -8.28 -4.90 14.79
C LEU A 195 -9.60 -5.14 15.54
N ASP A 196 -10.43 -6.08 15.06
CA ASP A 196 -11.67 -6.47 15.74
C ASP A 196 -11.41 -7.21 17.05
N ILE A 197 -10.39 -8.08 17.11
CA ILE A 197 -9.95 -8.76 18.33
C ILE A 197 -9.45 -7.75 19.36
N LEU A 198 -8.59 -6.80 18.96
CA LEU A 198 -8.09 -5.74 19.84
C LEU A 198 -9.21 -4.86 20.42
N ASN A 199 -10.27 -4.62 19.64
CA ASN A 199 -11.42 -3.85 20.11
C ASN A 199 -12.28 -4.56 21.16
N LYS A 200 -12.36 -5.89 21.09
CA LYS A 200 -13.11 -6.66 22.10
C LYS A 200 -12.42 -6.63 23.46
N ASP A 201 -11.08 -6.69 23.46
CA ASP A 201 -10.30 -6.70 24.70
C ASP A 201 -10.38 -5.38 25.46
N ASN A 202 -10.48 -4.26 24.73
CA ASN A 202 -10.52 -2.93 25.33
C ASN A 202 -11.93 -2.56 25.79
N ASN A 203 -12.55 -3.24 26.68
CA ASN A 203 -13.90 -3.06 27.29
C ASN A 203 -14.33 -1.59 27.55
N ALA A 204 -13.81 -0.62 26.80
CA ALA A 204 -14.12 0.80 26.89
C ALA A 204 -15.43 1.11 26.14
N PRO A 205 -16.53 1.40 26.84
CA PRO A 205 -17.85 1.61 26.22
C PRO A 205 -17.93 2.89 25.37
N GLU A 206 -16.93 3.75 25.41
CA GLU A 206 -16.97 5.10 24.81
C GLU A 206 -16.00 5.33 23.65
N LEU A 207 -15.06 4.40 23.35
CA LEU A 207 -14.23 4.57 22.18
C LEU A 207 -15.02 4.25 20.91
N PRO A 208 -15.03 5.13 19.89
CA PRO A 208 -15.67 4.83 18.62
C PRO A 208 -15.01 3.55 18.07
N ARG A 209 -15.84 2.50 17.95
CA ARG A 209 -15.38 1.18 17.51
C ARG A 209 -14.59 1.32 16.22
N SER A 210 -13.42 0.73 16.16
CA SER A 210 -12.59 0.65 14.94
C SER A 210 -13.28 -0.14 13.80
N SER A 211 -14.55 -0.55 14.00
CA SER A 211 -15.38 -1.21 13.01
C SER A 211 -15.37 -0.51 11.65
N LYS A 212 -15.32 0.83 11.63
CA LYS A 212 -15.25 1.58 10.37
C LYS A 212 -14.00 1.24 9.55
N ILE A 213 -12.83 1.13 10.19
CA ILE A 213 -11.57 0.78 9.50
C ILE A 213 -11.61 -0.68 9.06
N SER A 214 -12.05 -1.60 9.92
CA SER A 214 -12.20 -3.02 9.59
C SER A 214 -13.17 -3.23 8.44
N ASP A 215 -14.31 -2.54 8.44
CA ASP A 215 -15.30 -2.59 7.36
C ASP A 215 -14.73 -2.01 6.06
N THR A 216 -14.02 -0.89 6.12
CA THR A 216 -13.35 -0.29 4.95
C THR A 216 -12.29 -1.25 4.39
N ALA A 217 -11.53 -1.93 5.25
CA ALA A 217 -10.51 -2.90 4.83
C ALA A 217 -11.15 -4.10 4.10
N ARG A 218 -12.19 -4.69 4.67
CA ARG A 218 -12.93 -5.80 4.05
C ARG A 218 -13.60 -5.39 2.73
N ALA A 219 -14.22 -4.21 2.68
CA ALA A 219 -14.79 -3.68 1.45
C ALA A 219 -13.73 -3.44 0.38
N SER A 220 -12.54 -2.97 0.76
CA SER A 220 -11.38 -2.80 -0.11
C SER A 220 -10.88 -4.13 -0.66
N ALA A 221 -10.79 -5.16 0.19
CA ALA A 221 -10.41 -6.52 -0.21
C ALA A 221 -11.39 -7.08 -1.26
N VAL A 222 -12.69 -6.98 -1.02
CA VAL A 222 -13.72 -7.43 -1.96
C VAL A 222 -13.65 -6.66 -3.28
N LYS A 223 -13.49 -5.33 -3.23
CA LYS A 223 -13.40 -4.48 -4.41
C LYS A 223 -12.21 -4.86 -5.30
N ILE A 224 -11.04 -5.08 -4.73
CA ILE A 224 -9.84 -5.46 -5.49
C ILE A 224 -9.96 -6.91 -5.98
N ARG A 225 -10.52 -7.82 -5.18
CA ARG A 225 -10.77 -9.21 -5.60
C ARG A 225 -11.71 -9.29 -6.80
N SER A 226 -12.78 -8.50 -6.82
CA SER A 226 -13.74 -8.49 -7.91
C SER A 226 -13.11 -8.06 -9.25
N SER A 227 -12.03 -7.27 -9.23
CA SER A 227 -11.32 -6.89 -10.45
C SER A 227 -10.63 -8.08 -11.12
N LEU A 228 -10.22 -9.12 -10.38
CA LEU A 228 -9.68 -10.36 -10.96
C LEU A 228 -10.73 -11.21 -11.68
N MET A 229 -11.97 -11.19 -11.22
CA MET A 229 -13.03 -12.05 -11.76
C MET A 229 -13.46 -11.70 -13.20
N ASN A 230 -13.13 -10.49 -13.67
CA ASN A 230 -13.52 -9.97 -14.98
C ASN A 230 -12.55 -10.34 -16.12
N VAL A 231 -11.48 -11.07 -15.86
CA VAL A 231 -10.46 -11.42 -16.88
C VAL A 231 -10.85 -12.72 -17.59
N LYS A 232 -11.25 -12.62 -18.87
CA LYS A 232 -11.73 -13.75 -19.68
C LYS A 232 -10.65 -14.73 -20.16
N ASN A 233 -9.37 -14.37 -20.14
CA ASN A 233 -8.28 -15.21 -20.66
C ASN A 233 -7.16 -15.30 -19.61
N ARG A 234 -7.35 -16.14 -18.62
CA ARG A 234 -6.28 -16.44 -17.66
C ARG A 234 -5.36 -17.52 -18.23
N PRO A 235 -4.02 -17.35 -18.15
CA PRO A 235 -3.13 -18.47 -18.40
C PRO A 235 -3.43 -19.57 -17.39
N ALA A 236 -3.56 -20.81 -17.90
CA ALA A 236 -3.80 -21.97 -17.06
C ALA A 236 -2.59 -22.18 -16.13
N CYS A 237 -2.70 -21.80 -14.87
CA CYS A 237 -1.83 -22.33 -13.85
C CYS A 237 -2.17 -23.80 -13.62
N SER A 238 -1.14 -24.61 -13.41
CA SER A 238 -1.36 -26.00 -13.01
C SER A 238 -2.11 -26.01 -11.67
N TYR A 239 -3.24 -26.69 -11.64
CA TYR A 239 -4.00 -26.97 -10.41
C TYR A 239 -3.06 -27.50 -9.31
N ALA A 240 -2.17 -28.45 -9.67
CA ALA A 240 -1.22 -29.05 -8.76
C ALA A 240 -0.26 -28.03 -8.11
N ASP A 241 0.19 -27.03 -8.87
CA ASP A 241 1.12 -26.01 -8.35
C ASP A 241 0.44 -25.12 -7.31
N HIS A 242 -0.80 -24.68 -7.57
CA HIS A 242 -1.57 -23.90 -6.59
C HIS A 242 -1.88 -24.72 -5.34
N LYS A 243 -2.36 -25.94 -5.49
CA LYS A 243 -2.63 -26.83 -4.37
C LYS A 243 -1.40 -27.05 -3.49
N ASN A 244 -0.24 -27.36 -4.08
CA ASN A 244 1.00 -27.54 -3.33
C ASN A 244 1.43 -26.25 -2.59
N LYS A 245 1.25 -25.08 -3.21
CA LYS A 245 1.51 -23.80 -2.58
C LYS A 245 0.62 -23.58 -1.35
N ASP A 246 -0.67 -23.83 -1.47
CA ASP A 246 -1.65 -23.69 -0.41
C ASP A 246 -1.37 -24.63 0.76
N GLU A 247 -1.08 -25.91 0.49
CA GLU A 247 -0.71 -26.89 1.50
C GLU A 247 0.58 -26.49 2.26
N SER A 248 1.54 -25.90 1.55
CA SER A 248 2.75 -25.36 2.18
C SER A 248 2.43 -24.20 3.12
N LEU A 249 1.60 -23.23 2.69
CA LEU A 249 1.18 -22.10 3.52
C LEU A 249 0.42 -22.53 4.78
N ILE A 250 -0.50 -23.52 4.62
CA ILE A 250 -1.23 -24.12 5.74
C ILE A 250 -0.25 -24.78 6.71
N THR A 251 0.71 -25.56 6.20
CA THR A 251 1.70 -26.24 7.03
C THR A 251 2.54 -25.25 7.85
N ASP A 252 2.94 -24.15 7.27
CA ASP A 252 3.71 -23.13 7.95
C ASP A 252 2.87 -22.38 9.01
N ALA A 253 1.60 -22.14 8.75
CA ALA A 253 0.68 -21.56 9.74
C ALA A 253 0.47 -22.53 10.93
N VAL A 254 0.29 -23.83 10.68
CA VAL A 254 0.16 -24.85 11.73
C VAL A 254 1.43 -24.95 12.58
N LYS A 255 2.62 -24.93 11.97
CA LYS A 255 3.89 -24.90 12.73
C LYS A 255 3.98 -23.65 13.62
N GLY A 256 3.55 -22.51 13.09
CA GLY A 256 3.49 -21.25 13.85
C GLY A 256 2.57 -21.33 15.06
N ILE A 257 1.37 -21.93 14.93
CA ILE A 257 0.44 -22.16 16.05
C ILE A 257 1.10 -23.02 17.13
N ASN A 258 1.73 -24.14 16.75
CA ASN A 258 2.39 -25.03 17.69
C ASN A 258 3.51 -24.33 18.46
N SER A 259 4.20 -23.38 17.81
CA SER A 259 5.22 -22.57 18.46
C SER A 259 4.65 -21.50 19.43
N ALA A 260 3.43 -21.01 19.14
CA ALA A 260 2.74 -19.99 19.92
C ALA A 260 1.93 -20.56 21.10
N ALA A 261 1.59 -21.84 21.09
CA ALA A 261 0.70 -22.50 22.08
C ALA A 261 1.24 -22.48 23.51
N ASN A 262 2.49 -22.05 23.74
CA ASN A 262 3.07 -21.94 25.08
C ASN A 262 2.70 -20.64 25.81
N ASP A 263 2.02 -19.70 25.15
CA ASP A 263 1.62 -18.41 25.73
C ASP A 263 0.09 -18.36 25.89
N SER A 264 -0.36 -18.58 27.15
CA SER A 264 -1.76 -18.77 27.50
C SER A 264 -2.57 -17.49 27.71
N SER A 265 -2.21 -16.36 27.08
CA SER A 265 -3.02 -15.15 27.22
C SER A 265 -4.36 -15.27 26.47
N PRO A 266 -5.49 -14.72 27.01
CA PRO A 266 -6.81 -14.84 26.36
C PRO A 266 -6.85 -14.34 24.91
N THR A 267 -6.18 -13.24 24.61
CA THR A 267 -6.16 -12.69 23.25
C THR A 267 -5.26 -13.50 22.31
N ASN A 268 -4.19 -14.10 22.83
CA ASN A 268 -3.42 -15.05 22.02
C ASN A 268 -4.29 -16.25 21.63
N GLN A 269 -5.18 -16.67 22.52
CA GLN A 269 -6.13 -17.74 22.22
C GLN A 269 -7.13 -17.32 21.13
N GLU A 270 -7.68 -16.11 21.17
CA GLU A 270 -8.57 -15.61 20.12
C GLU A 270 -7.85 -15.52 18.74
N ILE A 271 -6.60 -15.08 18.72
CA ILE A 271 -5.78 -15.06 17.50
C ILE A 271 -5.53 -16.48 16.99
N ILE A 272 -5.22 -17.44 17.87
CA ILE A 272 -5.03 -18.85 17.52
C ILE A 272 -6.31 -19.45 16.96
N ASP A 273 -7.45 -19.16 17.60
CA ASP A 273 -8.76 -19.65 17.16
C ASP A 273 -9.16 -19.07 15.79
N ALA A 274 -8.96 -17.76 15.59
CA ALA A 274 -9.17 -17.12 14.30
C ALA A 274 -8.24 -17.70 13.21
N THR A 275 -6.98 -17.96 13.57
CA THR A 275 -6.00 -18.60 12.66
C THR A 275 -6.45 -20.01 12.27
N ASN A 276 -6.91 -20.82 13.23
CA ASN A 276 -7.43 -22.18 12.97
C ASN A 276 -8.64 -22.13 12.03
N GLN A 277 -9.57 -21.21 12.24
CA GLN A 277 -10.73 -21.03 11.34
C GLN A 277 -10.30 -20.74 9.89
N LYS A 278 -9.26 -19.93 9.69
CA LYS A 278 -8.74 -19.64 8.35
C LYS A 278 -8.06 -20.85 7.73
N ILE A 279 -7.33 -21.64 8.51
CA ILE A 279 -6.72 -22.89 8.07
C ILE A 279 -7.80 -23.90 7.65
N ASP A 280 -8.84 -24.08 8.46
CA ASP A 280 -9.92 -25.01 8.15
C ASP A 280 -10.68 -24.59 6.91
N LYS A 281 -10.94 -23.29 6.75
CA LYS A 281 -11.52 -22.72 5.53
C LYS A 281 -10.64 -22.98 4.30
N ALA A 282 -9.33 -22.80 4.41
CA ALA A 282 -8.41 -23.06 3.30
C ALA A 282 -8.44 -24.56 2.90
N ARG A 283 -8.42 -25.46 3.86
CA ARG A 283 -8.52 -26.92 3.60
C ARG A 283 -9.84 -27.31 2.93
N GLN A 284 -10.95 -26.74 3.41
CA GLN A 284 -12.26 -26.95 2.80
C GLN A 284 -12.28 -26.51 1.34
N LEU A 285 -11.73 -25.32 1.05
CA LEU A 285 -11.67 -24.79 -0.32
C LEU A 285 -10.80 -25.65 -1.24
N ILE A 286 -9.69 -26.22 -0.75
CA ILE A 286 -8.87 -27.19 -1.51
C ILE A 286 -9.68 -28.44 -1.86
N GLN A 287 -10.45 -28.96 -0.90
CA GLN A 287 -11.29 -30.12 -1.13
C GLN A 287 -12.40 -29.82 -2.16
N GLU A 288 -13.11 -28.72 -2.00
CA GLU A 288 -14.13 -28.30 -2.94
C GLU A 288 -13.56 -28.03 -4.35
N ALA A 289 -12.33 -27.49 -4.44
CA ALA A 289 -11.64 -27.31 -5.71
C ALA A 289 -11.30 -28.65 -6.38
N ALA A 290 -10.93 -29.68 -5.61
CA ALA A 290 -10.70 -31.02 -6.15
C ALA A 290 -11.98 -31.64 -6.73
N GLU A 291 -13.11 -31.45 -6.05
CA GLU A 291 -14.41 -31.92 -6.55
C GLU A 291 -14.84 -31.20 -7.85
N ASP A 292 -14.54 -29.89 -7.98
CA ASP A 292 -14.80 -29.13 -9.20
C ASP A 292 -13.89 -29.58 -10.36
N GLU A 293 -12.61 -29.84 -10.08
CA GLU A 293 -11.68 -30.37 -11.08
C GLU A 293 -12.15 -31.74 -11.61
N GLU A 294 -12.58 -32.64 -10.72
CA GLU A 294 -13.12 -33.95 -11.11
C GLU A 294 -14.38 -33.83 -11.98
N ARG A 295 -15.18 -32.77 -11.79
CA ARG A 295 -16.35 -32.46 -12.62
C ARG A 295 -15.99 -31.77 -13.93
N GLY A 296 -14.73 -31.37 -14.12
CA GLY A 296 -14.25 -30.62 -15.27
C GLY A 296 -14.55 -29.13 -15.21
N ASP A 297 -14.99 -28.59 -14.06
CA ASP A 297 -15.21 -27.17 -13.83
C ASP A 297 -13.92 -26.49 -13.36
N ASN A 298 -12.99 -26.36 -14.30
CA ASN A 298 -11.66 -25.82 -14.03
C ASN A 298 -11.68 -24.36 -13.55
N ASP A 299 -12.65 -23.56 -13.99
CA ASP A 299 -12.77 -22.15 -13.60
C ASP A 299 -13.18 -22.04 -12.13
N SER A 300 -14.15 -22.84 -11.69
CA SER A 300 -14.58 -22.91 -10.31
C SER A 300 -13.45 -23.45 -9.41
N ALA A 301 -12.81 -24.53 -9.81
CA ALA A 301 -11.67 -25.13 -9.11
C ALA A 301 -10.55 -24.12 -8.89
N HIS A 302 -10.16 -23.41 -9.96
CA HIS A 302 -9.12 -22.37 -9.87
C HIS A 302 -9.53 -21.21 -8.94
N SER A 303 -10.79 -20.73 -9.02
CA SER A 303 -11.26 -19.68 -8.14
C SER A 303 -11.19 -20.08 -6.67
N LYS A 304 -11.56 -21.32 -6.33
CA LYS A 304 -11.51 -21.86 -4.98
C LYS A 304 -10.09 -22.00 -4.46
N LEU A 305 -9.13 -22.40 -5.31
CA LEU A 305 -7.72 -22.41 -4.93
C LEU A 305 -7.18 -21.01 -4.63
N LEU A 306 -7.54 -19.99 -5.40
CA LEU A 306 -7.16 -18.62 -5.09
C LEU A 306 -7.76 -18.14 -3.76
N ASP A 307 -8.97 -18.55 -3.44
CA ASP A 307 -9.61 -18.23 -2.15
C ASP A 307 -9.00 -19.02 -0.99
N SER A 308 -8.57 -20.27 -1.25
CA SER A 308 -7.77 -21.07 -0.32
C SER A 308 -6.42 -20.41 -0.02
N GLU A 309 -5.70 -19.99 -1.07
CA GLU A 309 -4.43 -19.27 -0.91
C GLU A 309 -4.61 -18.01 -0.06
N SER A 310 -5.66 -17.22 -0.34
CA SER A 310 -5.98 -16.03 0.47
C SER A 310 -6.20 -16.39 1.94
N SER A 311 -7.00 -17.43 2.22
CA SER A 311 -7.31 -17.86 3.59
C SER A 311 -6.07 -18.40 4.31
N ALA A 312 -5.20 -19.14 3.63
CA ALA A 312 -3.94 -19.63 4.20
C ALA A 312 -2.96 -18.49 4.51
N LYS A 313 -2.87 -17.48 3.63
CA LYS A 313 -2.08 -16.26 3.87
C LYS A 313 -2.66 -15.43 5.03
N GLU A 314 -4.00 -15.29 5.11
CA GLU A 314 -4.67 -14.65 6.25
C GLU A 314 -4.26 -15.30 7.56
N ALA A 315 -4.27 -16.65 7.64
CA ALA A 315 -3.82 -17.40 8.81
C ALA A 315 -2.37 -17.05 9.20
N GLY A 316 -1.46 -17.04 8.24
CA GLY A 316 -0.06 -16.68 8.47
C GLY A 316 0.14 -15.24 8.97
N ILE A 317 -0.63 -14.28 8.44
CA ILE A 317 -0.56 -12.87 8.84
C ILE A 317 -1.16 -12.69 10.25
N LEU A 318 -2.33 -13.28 10.53
CA LEU A 318 -2.97 -13.26 11.85
C LEU A 318 -1.99 -13.71 12.94
N LEU A 319 -1.37 -14.86 12.72
CA LEU A 319 -0.44 -15.43 13.68
C LEU A 319 0.80 -14.55 13.87
N LYS A 320 1.46 -14.18 12.76
CA LYS A 320 2.72 -13.42 12.80
C LYS A 320 2.55 -12.02 13.37
N THR A 321 1.48 -11.32 12.98
CA THR A 321 1.26 -9.93 13.36
C THR A 321 0.53 -9.83 14.70
N GLY A 322 -0.51 -10.62 14.91
CA GLY A 322 -1.29 -10.60 16.14
C GLY A 322 -0.44 -10.92 17.38
N LEU A 323 0.40 -11.96 17.32
CA LEU A 323 1.30 -12.30 18.41
C LEU A 323 2.39 -11.23 18.63
N LYS A 324 2.92 -10.63 17.55
CA LYS A 324 3.99 -9.64 17.63
C LYS A 324 3.54 -8.32 18.27
N LEU A 325 2.32 -7.87 18.01
CA LEU A 325 1.78 -6.63 18.58
C LEU A 325 1.79 -6.64 20.11
N ARG A 326 1.60 -7.79 20.73
CA ARG A 326 1.61 -7.92 22.19
C ARG A 326 2.99 -8.01 22.80
N CYS A 327 3.95 -8.63 22.13
CA CYS A 327 5.32 -8.64 22.62
C CYS A 327 5.90 -7.22 22.79
N SER A 328 5.40 -6.25 22.01
CA SER A 328 5.83 -4.85 22.07
C SER A 328 5.25 -4.05 23.25
N VAL A 329 4.17 -4.53 23.88
CA VAL A 329 3.51 -3.86 25.03
C VAL A 329 4.17 -4.24 26.36
N ASN A 330 4.81 -5.40 26.44
CA ASN A 330 5.46 -5.89 27.66
C ASN A 330 6.88 -5.35 27.89
N LEU A 331 7.37 -4.42 27.07
CA LEU A 331 8.60 -3.71 27.35
C LEU A 331 8.32 -2.60 28.39
N PRO A 332 8.98 -2.60 29.55
CA PRO A 332 8.77 -1.55 30.54
C PRO A 332 9.14 -0.18 29.92
N ARG A 333 8.28 0.81 30.18
CA ARG A 333 8.46 2.21 29.77
C ARG A 333 9.64 2.84 30.47
#